data_04cd13187f2e55e5c7f946a713605565
#
_entry.id   04cd13187f2e55e5c7f946a713605565
#
_cell.length_a   1.000
_cell.length_b   1.000
_cell.length_c   1.000
_cell.angle_alpha   90.00
_cell.angle_beta   90.00
_cell.angle_gamma   90.00
#
_symmetry.space_group_name_H-M   'P 1'
#
loop_
_entity.id
_entity.type
_entity.pdbx_description
1 polymer ?
#
loop_
_entity_poly.entity_id
_entity_poly.type
_entity_poly.pdbx_seq_one_letter_code
_entity_poly.pdbx_strand_id
1 'polypeptide(L)'
;MTTDAWPGAEWATGRAPAHAAACIDEAVDTCLADQARYGVHLGLVVIHRGRLVAERYGPTADADTRLVSWSMAKSVVHAMIGLCVRDGLLRLDQPAPVAEWAGDERSSITIDQLLAMCDGLAFREEYVDREGSDVIDMLFGPGAPDVAGYARARPLAHTPGTVWNYSSGTSNVLAAVVGDAVAPDARSPEERRDRTEAWLRRELLDPLGMASATARFDAAGTFVGSSFLYATARDFARFGLLYLRGGWWRDRRLLPEGWAAHAATAAMAPVPAEEGSYGRHWWLWDVSGFPDTFGAHGYEGQYTIVSPARDLVVVRLGKTPAELRPNLLPLLRAIIAAFD
;
A
#
# COMPACT_ATOMS: atom_id res chain seq x y z
N MET A 1 -12.24 -25.79 -14.77
CA MET A 1 -11.18 -24.78 -14.66
C MET A 1 -11.80 -23.46 -15.07
N THR A 2 -12.14 -22.60 -14.13
CA THR A 2 -12.54 -21.22 -14.43
C THR A 2 -11.30 -20.54 -15.00
N THR A 3 -11.34 -20.17 -16.28
CA THR A 3 -10.24 -19.37 -16.86
C THR A 3 -10.22 -18.04 -16.12
N ASP A 4 -9.16 -17.79 -15.36
CA ASP A 4 -8.94 -16.52 -14.68
C ASP A 4 -9.11 -15.37 -15.67
N ALA A 5 -9.99 -14.43 -15.36
CA ALA A 5 -10.15 -13.24 -16.16
C ALA A 5 -9.05 -12.25 -15.80
N TRP A 6 -8.42 -11.69 -16.83
CA TRP A 6 -7.38 -10.68 -16.70
C TRP A 6 -7.79 -9.41 -17.43
N PRO A 7 -7.54 -8.22 -16.88
CA PRO A 7 -7.78 -7.00 -17.62
C PRO A 7 -6.82 -6.88 -18.82
N GLY A 8 -7.36 -6.36 -19.93
CA GLY A 8 -6.58 -5.85 -21.06
C GLY A 8 -6.20 -4.39 -20.85
N ALA A 9 -6.22 -3.59 -21.93
CA ALA A 9 -6.21 -2.12 -21.81
C ALA A 9 -7.41 -1.69 -20.96
N GLU A 10 -8.59 -2.28 -21.26
CA GLU A 10 -9.81 -2.11 -20.47
C GLU A 10 -10.08 -3.32 -19.58
N TRP A 11 -10.87 -3.10 -18.52
CA TRP A 11 -11.38 -4.16 -17.69
C TRP A 11 -12.48 -4.96 -18.41
N ALA A 12 -12.38 -6.29 -18.37
CA ALA A 12 -13.52 -7.13 -18.72
C ALA A 12 -14.64 -6.93 -17.68
N THR A 13 -15.83 -6.57 -18.13
CA THR A 13 -16.99 -6.36 -17.25
C THR A 13 -17.64 -7.68 -16.84
N GLY A 14 -18.27 -7.70 -15.68
CA GLY A 14 -19.05 -8.80 -15.14
C GLY A 14 -20.32 -8.29 -14.47
N ARG A 15 -21.05 -9.21 -13.83
CA ARG A 15 -22.19 -8.86 -12.98
C ARG A 15 -21.93 -9.36 -11.57
N ALA A 16 -22.11 -8.51 -10.58
CA ALA A 16 -22.16 -8.92 -9.19
C ALA A 16 -23.41 -9.80 -8.95
N PRO A 17 -23.38 -10.72 -7.98
CA PRO A 17 -24.61 -11.30 -7.45
C PRO A 17 -25.62 -10.20 -7.09
N ALA A 18 -26.93 -10.44 -7.32
CA ALA A 18 -27.93 -9.39 -7.18
C ALA A 18 -27.93 -8.73 -5.78
N HIS A 19 -27.75 -9.52 -4.72
CA HIS A 19 -27.65 -9.01 -3.35
C HIS A 19 -26.37 -8.20 -3.11
N ALA A 20 -25.25 -8.60 -3.72
CA ALA A 20 -24.00 -7.84 -3.63
C ALA A 20 -24.08 -6.51 -4.40
N ALA A 21 -24.73 -6.50 -5.58
CA ALA A 21 -24.98 -5.26 -6.30
C ALA A 21 -25.82 -4.28 -5.48
N ALA A 22 -26.91 -4.75 -4.87
CA ALA A 22 -27.76 -3.93 -3.99
C ALA A 22 -26.98 -3.38 -2.78
N CYS A 23 -26.16 -4.22 -2.13
CA CYS A 23 -25.32 -3.80 -1.01
C CYS A 23 -24.29 -2.73 -1.42
N ILE A 24 -23.69 -2.86 -2.60
CA ILE A 24 -22.74 -1.88 -3.13
C ILE A 24 -23.45 -0.54 -3.39
N ASP A 25 -24.61 -0.56 -4.05
CA ASP A 25 -25.39 0.64 -4.36
C ASP A 25 -25.82 1.34 -3.06
N GLU A 26 -26.36 0.60 -2.08
CA GLU A 26 -26.73 1.12 -0.76
C GLU A 26 -25.56 1.77 -0.04
N ALA A 27 -24.39 1.13 -0.03
CA ALA A 27 -23.18 1.64 0.63
C ALA A 27 -22.71 2.96 0.00
N VAL A 28 -22.73 3.06 -1.33
CA VAL A 28 -22.33 4.28 -2.04
C VAL A 28 -23.37 5.38 -1.84
N ASP A 29 -24.65 5.08 -2.00
CA ASP A 29 -25.74 6.05 -1.80
C ASP A 29 -25.72 6.61 -0.36
N THR A 30 -25.45 5.76 0.63
CA THR A 30 -25.27 6.15 2.03
C THR A 30 -24.11 7.14 2.20
N CYS A 31 -22.96 6.87 1.60
CA CYS A 31 -21.82 7.78 1.65
C CYS A 31 -22.08 9.11 0.94
N LEU A 32 -22.79 9.09 -0.19
CA LEU A 32 -23.12 10.29 -0.95
C LEU A 32 -24.16 11.15 -0.26
N ALA A 33 -25.13 10.54 0.42
CA ALA A 33 -26.23 11.23 1.10
C ALA A 33 -25.77 11.95 2.39
N ASP A 34 -24.75 11.46 3.09
CA ASP A 34 -24.30 12.00 4.38
C ASP A 34 -22.78 12.14 4.44
N GLN A 35 -22.25 13.13 3.76
CA GLN A 35 -20.82 13.45 3.78
C GLN A 35 -20.32 13.93 5.15
N ALA A 36 -21.19 14.45 6.01
CA ALA A 36 -20.81 14.86 7.36
C ALA A 36 -20.45 13.64 8.21
N ARG A 37 -21.05 12.49 7.93
CA ARG A 37 -20.81 11.22 8.65
C ARG A 37 -19.77 10.33 8.00
N TYR A 38 -19.65 10.32 6.68
CA TYR A 38 -18.81 9.39 5.94
C TYR A 38 -17.61 10.04 5.23
N GLY A 39 -17.53 11.37 5.25
CA GLY A 39 -16.59 12.12 4.43
C GLY A 39 -16.96 12.12 2.95
N VAL A 40 -16.05 12.62 2.11
CA VAL A 40 -16.29 12.71 0.67
C VAL A 40 -16.01 11.36 0.02
N HIS A 41 -17.01 10.80 -0.67
CA HIS A 41 -16.83 9.64 -1.54
C HIS A 41 -16.32 10.10 -2.91
N LEU A 42 -15.17 9.56 -3.36
CA LEU A 42 -14.59 9.87 -4.67
C LEU A 42 -14.74 8.70 -5.65
N GLY A 43 -14.54 7.46 -5.19
CA GLY A 43 -14.70 6.31 -6.06
C GLY A 43 -14.73 4.97 -5.32
N LEU A 44 -15.50 4.04 -5.88
CA LEU A 44 -15.53 2.63 -5.50
C LEU A 44 -15.40 1.79 -6.77
N VAL A 45 -14.45 0.83 -6.75
CA VAL A 45 -14.27 -0.17 -7.79
C VAL A 45 -14.27 -1.55 -7.15
N VAL A 46 -15.07 -2.46 -7.70
CA VAL A 46 -15.17 -3.84 -7.22
C VAL A 46 -14.82 -4.81 -8.35
N ILE A 47 -13.81 -5.63 -8.10
CA ILE A 47 -13.39 -6.70 -9.00
C ILE A 47 -13.76 -8.05 -8.35
N HIS A 48 -14.53 -8.85 -9.06
CA HIS A 48 -14.87 -10.20 -8.65
C HIS A 48 -14.52 -11.18 -9.76
N ARG A 49 -13.77 -12.24 -9.42
CA ARG A 49 -13.27 -13.24 -10.38
C ARG A 49 -12.54 -12.60 -11.58
N GLY A 50 -11.72 -11.58 -11.29
CA GLY A 50 -10.95 -10.85 -12.30
C GLY A 50 -11.76 -9.94 -13.22
N ARG A 51 -13.05 -9.70 -12.94
CA ARG A 51 -13.93 -8.83 -13.73
C ARG A 51 -14.39 -7.62 -12.95
N LEU A 52 -14.49 -6.50 -13.60
CA LEU A 52 -15.11 -5.29 -13.06
C LEU A 52 -16.62 -5.51 -12.94
N VAL A 53 -17.12 -5.63 -11.71
CA VAL A 53 -18.54 -5.91 -11.43
C VAL A 53 -19.29 -4.71 -10.89
N ALA A 54 -18.59 -3.73 -10.34
CA ALA A 54 -19.16 -2.43 -9.96
C ALA A 54 -18.11 -1.32 -10.04
N GLU A 55 -18.55 -0.17 -10.44
CA GLU A 55 -17.77 1.07 -10.49
C GLU A 55 -18.70 2.24 -10.23
N ARG A 56 -18.42 3.03 -9.19
CA ARG A 56 -19.23 4.17 -8.76
C ARG A 56 -18.33 5.32 -8.37
N TYR A 57 -18.64 6.52 -8.82
CA TYR A 57 -17.88 7.73 -8.52
C TYR A 57 -18.75 8.79 -7.86
N GLY A 58 -18.11 9.61 -7.03
CA GLY A 58 -18.72 10.81 -6.49
C GLY A 58 -18.78 11.95 -7.53
N PRO A 59 -19.46 13.04 -7.24
CA PRO A 59 -19.70 14.12 -8.21
C PRO A 59 -18.44 14.87 -8.65
N THR A 60 -17.30 14.69 -7.97
CA THR A 60 -16.03 15.39 -8.25
C THR A 60 -14.92 14.46 -8.75
N ALA A 61 -15.27 13.22 -9.11
CA ALA A 61 -14.31 12.25 -9.64
C ALA A 61 -14.97 11.36 -10.70
N ASP A 62 -14.16 10.73 -11.52
CA ASP A 62 -14.54 9.80 -12.58
C ASP A 62 -13.50 8.67 -12.72
N ALA A 63 -13.66 7.85 -13.78
CA ALA A 63 -12.76 6.71 -14.04
C ALA A 63 -11.32 7.14 -14.35
N ASP A 64 -11.10 8.36 -14.83
CA ASP A 64 -9.80 8.89 -15.23
C ASP A 64 -9.16 9.77 -14.15
N THR A 65 -9.89 10.05 -13.07
CA THR A 65 -9.39 10.87 -11.97
C THR A 65 -8.28 10.14 -11.21
N ARG A 66 -7.08 10.73 -11.21
CA ARG A 66 -5.94 10.25 -10.42
C ARG A 66 -6.06 10.75 -9.00
N LEU A 67 -6.08 9.82 -8.06
CA LEU A 67 -6.22 10.10 -6.64
C LEU A 67 -4.96 9.65 -5.89
N VAL A 68 -4.66 10.35 -4.80
CA VAL A 68 -3.49 10.04 -3.98
C VAL A 68 -3.72 8.74 -3.20
N SER A 69 -2.70 7.89 -3.21
CA SER A 69 -2.69 6.62 -2.46
C SER A 69 -2.65 6.83 -0.95
N TRP A 70 -2.02 7.92 -0.51
CA TRP A 70 -1.51 8.01 0.85
C TRP A 70 -0.78 6.70 1.21
N SER A 71 -0.98 6.17 2.41
CA SER A 71 -0.22 5.00 2.88
C SER A 71 -0.48 3.69 2.11
N MET A 72 -1.41 3.64 1.14
CA MET A 72 -1.45 2.49 0.22
C MET A 72 -0.16 2.36 -0.59
N ALA A 73 0.64 3.43 -0.74
CA ALA A 73 1.97 3.37 -1.35
C ALA A 73 2.93 2.43 -0.62
N LYS A 74 2.77 2.23 0.68
CA LYS A 74 3.58 1.29 1.48
C LYS A 74 3.48 -0.14 0.93
N SER A 75 2.28 -0.54 0.52
CA SER A 75 2.07 -1.86 -0.11
C SER A 75 2.74 -1.95 -1.50
N VAL A 76 2.89 -0.82 -2.19
CA VAL A 76 3.69 -0.77 -3.43
C VAL A 76 5.18 -0.94 -3.11
N VAL A 77 5.68 -0.36 -2.01
CA VAL A 77 7.07 -0.60 -1.55
C VAL A 77 7.27 -2.10 -1.21
N HIS A 78 6.29 -2.76 -0.58
CA HIS A 78 6.34 -4.20 -0.39
C HIS A 78 6.48 -4.95 -1.73
N ALA A 79 5.73 -4.59 -2.76
CA ALA A 79 5.89 -5.18 -4.09
C ALA A 79 7.28 -4.90 -4.69
N MET A 80 7.80 -3.68 -4.54
CA MET A 80 9.14 -3.30 -5.01
C MET A 80 10.24 -4.15 -4.34
N ILE A 81 10.17 -4.37 -3.02
CA ILE A 81 11.07 -5.29 -2.32
C ILE A 81 10.92 -6.71 -2.88
N GLY A 82 9.69 -7.16 -3.14
CA GLY A 82 9.44 -8.46 -3.76
C GLY A 82 10.11 -8.64 -5.13
N LEU A 83 10.08 -7.60 -5.95
CA LEU A 83 10.78 -7.59 -7.24
C LEU A 83 12.31 -7.67 -7.05
N CYS A 84 12.87 -6.93 -6.09
CA CYS A 84 14.29 -7.02 -5.77
C CYS A 84 14.67 -8.41 -5.23
N VAL A 85 13.82 -9.05 -4.44
CA VAL A 85 14.04 -10.43 -3.97
C VAL A 85 13.95 -11.43 -5.12
N ARG A 86 12.97 -11.30 -6.03
CA ARG A 86 12.86 -12.12 -7.24
C ARG A 86 14.14 -12.08 -8.07
N ASP A 87 14.73 -10.90 -8.20
CA ASP A 87 15.90 -10.66 -9.04
C ASP A 87 17.22 -10.91 -8.29
N GLY A 88 17.17 -11.36 -7.03
CA GLY A 88 18.36 -11.68 -6.20
C GLY A 88 19.14 -10.45 -5.74
N LEU A 89 18.57 -9.25 -5.84
CA LEU A 89 19.19 -8.00 -5.40
C LEU A 89 19.11 -7.82 -3.88
N LEU A 90 18.06 -8.35 -3.25
CA LEU A 90 17.83 -8.28 -1.81
C LEU A 90 17.37 -9.64 -1.26
N ARG A 91 17.55 -9.85 0.05
CA ARG A 91 16.98 -10.96 0.81
C ARG A 91 16.29 -10.43 2.05
N LEU A 92 15.20 -11.06 2.46
CA LEU A 92 14.40 -10.63 3.62
C LEU A 92 15.18 -10.68 4.94
N ASP A 93 15.99 -11.72 5.10
CA ASP A 93 16.77 -12.02 6.32
C ASP A 93 18.09 -11.25 6.41
N GLN A 94 18.48 -10.52 5.36
CA GLN A 94 19.70 -9.73 5.40
C GLN A 94 19.50 -8.44 6.20
N PRO A 95 20.56 -7.92 6.87
CA PRO A 95 20.58 -6.55 7.33
C PRO A 95 20.27 -5.57 6.19
N ALA A 96 19.47 -4.55 6.46
CA ALA A 96 19.18 -3.51 5.49
C ALA A 96 20.49 -2.80 5.10
N PRO A 97 20.78 -2.64 3.79
CA PRO A 97 22.03 -2.03 3.34
C PRO A 97 21.96 -0.50 3.47
N VAL A 98 21.91 -0.02 4.71
CA VAL A 98 21.88 1.40 5.08
C VAL A 98 23.25 1.76 5.65
N ALA A 99 24.03 2.51 4.87
CA ALA A 99 25.43 2.81 5.23
C ALA A 99 25.56 3.58 6.54
N GLU A 100 24.60 4.45 6.84
CA GLU A 100 24.56 5.25 8.06
C GLU A 100 24.39 4.43 9.34
N TRP A 101 23.98 3.18 9.23
CA TRP A 101 23.77 2.25 10.35
C TRP A 101 24.99 1.34 10.64
N ALA A 102 26.00 1.34 9.77
CA ALA A 102 27.12 0.42 9.84
C ALA A 102 27.94 0.47 11.15
N GLY A 103 27.82 1.55 11.91
CA GLY A 103 28.61 1.77 13.13
C GLY A 103 27.87 1.53 14.45
N ASP A 104 26.59 1.13 14.42
CA ASP A 104 25.77 0.99 15.62
C ASP A 104 24.78 -0.21 15.53
N GLU A 105 23.94 -0.35 16.56
CA GLU A 105 22.99 -1.46 16.70
C GLU A 105 21.96 -1.53 15.58
N ARG A 106 21.68 -0.43 14.87
CA ARG A 106 20.76 -0.39 13.72
C ARG A 106 21.27 -1.21 12.54
N SER A 107 22.58 -1.51 12.50
CA SER A 107 23.18 -2.38 11.48
C SER A 107 22.60 -3.81 11.46
N SER A 108 21.89 -4.21 12.53
CA SER A 108 21.24 -5.51 12.63
C SER A 108 19.79 -5.54 12.09
N ILE A 109 19.21 -4.37 11.80
CA ILE A 109 17.83 -4.29 11.30
C ILE A 109 17.71 -4.95 9.94
N THR A 110 16.85 -5.97 9.83
CA THR A 110 16.64 -6.71 8.57
C THR A 110 15.56 -6.08 7.69
N ILE A 111 15.57 -6.45 6.41
CA ILE A 111 14.52 -6.04 5.45
C ILE A 111 13.12 -6.49 5.94
N ASP A 112 13.00 -7.72 6.48
CA ASP A 112 11.72 -8.22 6.97
C ASP A 112 11.23 -7.50 8.23
N GLN A 113 12.13 -7.09 9.13
CA GLN A 113 11.78 -6.27 10.28
C GLN A 113 11.25 -4.88 9.86
N LEU A 114 11.84 -4.26 8.84
CA LEU A 114 11.33 -3.02 8.25
C LEU A 114 9.94 -3.24 7.62
N LEU A 115 9.75 -4.30 6.82
CA LEU A 115 8.44 -4.62 6.23
C LEU A 115 7.38 -4.91 7.29
N ALA A 116 7.75 -5.48 8.43
CA ALA A 116 6.86 -5.78 9.55
C ALA A 116 6.56 -4.57 10.44
N MET A 117 7.17 -3.39 10.21
CA MET A 117 7.10 -2.24 11.12
C MET A 117 7.65 -2.55 12.53
N CYS A 118 8.68 -3.38 12.60
CA CYS A 118 9.33 -3.82 13.84
C CYS A 118 10.83 -3.50 13.82
N ASP A 119 11.25 -2.40 13.20
CA ASP A 119 12.64 -1.98 13.10
C ASP A 119 13.21 -1.40 14.40
N GLY A 120 12.34 -0.95 15.31
CA GLY A 120 12.73 -0.35 16.59
C GLY A 120 13.16 1.11 16.52
N LEU A 121 13.08 1.78 15.37
CA LEU A 121 13.42 3.19 15.24
C LEU A 121 12.43 4.09 16.00
N ALA A 122 12.92 5.14 16.60
CA ALA A 122 12.13 6.18 17.25
C ALA A 122 11.48 7.08 16.20
N PHE A 123 10.28 6.71 15.75
CA PHE A 123 9.51 7.48 14.77
C PHE A 123 8.07 7.66 15.26
N ARG A 124 7.60 8.91 15.27
CA ARG A 124 6.24 9.28 15.69
C ARG A 124 5.35 9.52 14.48
N GLU A 125 4.39 8.61 14.27
CA GLU A 125 3.41 8.66 13.19
C GLU A 125 2.11 9.35 13.65
N GLU A 126 2.22 10.57 14.20
CA GLU A 126 1.06 11.31 14.67
C GLU A 126 0.67 12.41 13.67
N TYR A 127 -0.61 12.45 13.27
CA TYR A 127 -1.13 13.44 12.30
C TYR A 127 -1.72 14.67 13.00
N VAL A 128 -1.11 15.08 14.08
CA VAL A 128 -1.44 16.26 14.87
C VAL A 128 -0.34 17.32 14.73
N ASP A 129 -0.44 18.44 15.37
CA ASP A 129 0.44 19.62 15.26
C ASP A 129 1.93 19.29 15.02
N ARG A 130 2.62 20.16 14.27
CA ARG A 130 4.03 20.02 13.87
C ARG A 130 4.99 19.73 15.01
N GLU A 131 4.73 20.24 16.22
CA GLU A 131 5.55 19.96 17.39
C GLU A 131 5.33 18.52 17.87
N GLY A 132 6.22 17.63 17.43
CA GLY A 132 6.26 16.24 17.87
C GLY A 132 5.83 15.18 16.88
N SER A 133 5.57 15.52 15.61
CA SER A 133 5.21 14.57 14.56
C SER A 133 6.35 14.39 13.57
N ASP A 134 6.99 13.21 13.59
CA ASP A 134 8.05 12.90 12.62
C ASP A 134 7.49 12.76 11.21
N VAL A 135 6.28 12.24 11.05
CA VAL A 135 5.67 12.09 9.72
C VAL A 135 5.37 13.43 9.06
N ILE A 136 4.91 14.43 9.81
CA ILE A 136 4.64 15.77 9.27
C ILE A 136 5.94 16.48 8.92
N ASP A 137 6.94 16.43 9.81
CA ASP A 137 8.26 17.02 9.54
C ASP A 137 8.95 16.35 8.34
N MET A 138 8.85 15.04 8.21
CA MET A 138 9.43 14.29 7.12
C MET A 138 8.75 14.58 5.77
N LEU A 139 7.42 14.65 5.72
CA LEU A 139 6.69 14.77 4.44
C LEU A 139 6.50 16.23 4.00
N PHE A 140 6.39 17.17 4.93
CA PHE A 140 5.97 18.56 4.67
C PHE A 140 6.86 19.61 5.35
N GLY A 141 7.81 19.17 6.15
CA GLY A 141 8.73 20.02 6.89
C GLY A 141 10.18 19.88 6.43
N PRO A 142 11.15 20.03 7.37
CA PRO A 142 12.58 20.00 7.06
C PRO A 142 13.08 18.69 6.44
N GLY A 143 12.40 17.57 6.68
CA GLY A 143 12.75 16.25 6.12
C GLY A 143 12.31 16.03 4.68
N ALA A 144 11.43 16.88 4.12
CA ALA A 144 10.84 16.67 2.80
C ALA A 144 11.84 16.58 1.63
N PRO A 145 13.01 17.25 1.66
CA PRO A 145 14.01 17.09 0.60
C PRO A 145 14.70 15.71 0.57
N ASP A 146 14.76 15.00 1.72
CA ASP A 146 15.35 13.66 1.87
C ASP A 146 14.58 12.89 2.93
N VAL A 147 13.44 12.31 2.54
CA VAL A 147 12.55 11.60 3.47
C VAL A 147 13.20 10.35 4.06
N ALA A 148 14.06 9.68 3.30
CA ALA A 148 14.78 8.52 3.79
C ALA A 148 15.92 8.90 4.74
N GLY A 149 16.69 9.94 4.44
CA GLY A 149 17.74 10.47 5.33
C GLY A 149 17.15 10.93 6.66
N TYR A 150 16.00 11.61 6.64
CA TYR A 150 15.28 11.98 7.87
C TYR A 150 14.97 10.74 8.73
N ALA A 151 14.43 9.68 8.14
CA ALA A 151 14.07 8.45 8.85
C ALA A 151 15.29 7.65 9.30
N ARG A 152 16.33 7.53 8.45
CA ARG A 152 17.61 6.85 8.78
C ARG A 152 18.34 7.50 9.95
N ALA A 153 18.16 8.80 10.17
CA ALA A 153 18.76 9.53 11.28
C ALA A 153 18.09 9.25 12.64
N ARG A 154 16.94 8.58 12.68
CA ARG A 154 16.26 8.26 13.94
C ARG A 154 17.08 7.26 14.77
N PRO A 155 17.21 7.47 16.10
CA PRO A 155 17.85 6.50 16.98
C PRO A 155 16.95 5.27 17.18
N LEU A 156 17.51 4.20 17.74
CA LEU A 156 16.71 3.10 18.26
C LEU A 156 15.99 3.53 19.54
N ALA A 157 14.69 3.21 19.61
CA ALA A 157 13.90 3.26 20.83
C ALA A 157 13.73 1.85 21.43
N HIS A 158 13.79 0.82 20.58
CA HIS A 158 13.56 -0.58 20.95
C HIS A 158 14.51 -1.50 20.19
N THR A 159 14.76 -2.67 20.75
CA THR A 159 15.48 -3.73 20.04
C THR A 159 14.71 -4.14 18.77
N PRO A 160 15.36 -4.22 17.59
CA PRO A 160 14.71 -4.65 16.37
C PRO A 160 13.96 -5.98 16.52
N GLY A 161 12.75 -6.07 16.00
CA GLY A 161 11.86 -7.23 16.06
C GLY A 161 10.99 -7.34 17.33
N THR A 162 11.13 -6.43 18.31
CA THR A 162 10.47 -6.60 19.64
C THR A 162 9.22 -5.72 19.82
N VAL A 163 9.13 -4.61 19.10
CA VAL A 163 7.99 -3.68 19.20
C VAL A 163 7.51 -3.32 17.81
N TRP A 164 6.20 -3.41 17.60
CA TRP A 164 5.57 -2.89 16.40
C TRP A 164 5.35 -1.38 16.54
N ASN A 165 5.77 -0.63 15.52
CA ASN A 165 5.57 0.82 15.44
C ASN A 165 5.29 1.22 14.00
N TYR A 166 4.03 1.54 13.68
CA TYR A 166 3.69 1.99 12.33
C TYR A 166 4.48 3.24 11.97
N SER A 167 5.19 3.21 10.84
CA SER A 167 6.13 4.26 10.47
C SER A 167 6.18 4.51 8.96
N SER A 168 5.83 5.73 8.57
CA SER A 168 6.09 6.24 7.22
C SER A 168 7.59 6.36 6.94
N GLY A 169 8.39 6.63 7.96
CA GLY A 169 9.85 6.67 7.85
C GLY A 169 10.43 5.33 7.41
N THR A 170 10.01 4.25 8.05
CA THR A 170 10.40 2.87 7.70
C THR A 170 10.16 2.54 6.23
N SER A 171 9.00 2.94 5.71
CA SER A 171 8.67 2.72 4.29
C SER A 171 9.56 3.53 3.34
N ASN A 172 9.93 4.74 3.72
CA ASN A 172 10.84 5.56 2.93
C ASN A 172 12.29 5.03 2.99
N VAL A 173 12.72 4.46 4.12
CA VAL A 173 14.01 3.72 4.19
C VAL A 173 14.01 2.56 3.21
N LEU A 174 12.95 1.74 3.18
CA LEU A 174 12.83 0.63 2.22
C LEU A 174 12.80 1.12 0.77
N ALA A 175 12.09 2.21 0.49
CA ALA A 175 12.06 2.81 -0.86
C ALA A 175 13.45 3.28 -1.31
N ALA A 176 14.25 3.83 -0.38
CA ALA A 176 15.62 4.22 -0.65
C ALA A 176 16.53 3.00 -0.88
N VAL A 177 16.38 1.94 -0.08
CA VAL A 177 17.10 0.65 -0.27
C VAL A 177 16.81 0.07 -1.65
N VAL A 178 15.56 0.11 -2.13
CA VAL A 178 15.24 -0.29 -3.50
C VAL A 178 15.95 0.61 -4.51
N GLY A 179 15.89 1.95 -4.33
CA GLY A 179 16.57 2.88 -5.22
C GLY A 179 18.08 2.61 -5.34
N ASP A 180 18.74 2.34 -4.22
CA ASP A 180 20.17 1.99 -4.18
C ASP A 180 20.45 0.64 -4.88
N ALA A 181 19.55 -0.34 -4.72
CA ALA A 181 19.70 -1.66 -5.34
C ALA A 181 19.52 -1.64 -6.86
N VAL A 182 18.60 -0.81 -7.38
CA VAL A 182 18.27 -0.77 -8.83
C VAL A 182 19.02 0.32 -9.62
N ALA A 183 19.63 1.25 -8.90
CA ALA A 183 20.43 2.33 -9.48
C ALA A 183 21.77 2.52 -8.71
N PRO A 184 22.59 1.44 -8.52
CA PRO A 184 23.75 1.48 -7.62
C PRO A 184 24.85 2.46 -8.11
N ASP A 185 24.93 2.75 -9.40
CA ASP A 185 25.93 3.64 -9.99
C ASP A 185 25.37 5.02 -10.34
N ALA A 186 24.21 5.39 -9.79
CA ALA A 186 23.64 6.71 -10.02
C ALA A 186 24.56 7.80 -9.45
N ARG A 187 24.85 8.82 -10.27
CA ARG A 187 25.82 9.88 -9.93
C ARG A 187 25.17 11.15 -9.41
N SER A 188 23.83 11.23 -9.48
CA SER A 188 23.05 12.33 -8.96
C SER A 188 21.67 11.86 -8.48
N PRO A 189 21.01 12.65 -7.63
CA PRO A 189 19.62 12.37 -7.23
C PRO A 189 18.67 12.25 -8.42
N GLU A 190 18.83 13.07 -9.44
CA GLU A 190 18.00 13.05 -10.65
C GLU A 190 18.20 11.73 -11.42
N GLU A 191 19.44 11.29 -11.61
CA GLU A 191 19.73 10.01 -12.26
C GLU A 191 19.17 8.84 -11.44
N ARG A 192 19.31 8.88 -10.13
CA ARG A 192 18.74 7.88 -9.23
C ARG A 192 17.22 7.82 -9.36
N ARG A 193 16.54 8.95 -9.31
CA ARG A 193 15.09 9.07 -9.53
C ARG A 193 14.71 8.47 -10.87
N ASP A 194 15.30 8.93 -11.96
CA ASP A 194 14.91 8.56 -13.32
C ASP A 194 15.09 7.05 -13.56
N ARG A 195 16.18 6.47 -13.05
CA ARG A 195 16.43 5.02 -13.12
C ARG A 195 15.48 4.21 -12.25
N THR A 196 15.18 4.66 -11.03
CA THR A 196 14.24 4.00 -10.13
C THR A 196 12.82 4.07 -10.69
N GLU A 197 12.40 5.21 -11.23
CA GLU A 197 11.09 5.37 -11.86
C GLU A 197 10.95 4.50 -13.11
N ALA A 198 11.96 4.50 -13.98
CA ALA A 198 11.97 3.64 -15.17
C ALA A 198 11.93 2.15 -14.81
N TRP A 199 12.62 1.74 -13.75
CA TRP A 199 12.57 0.37 -13.23
C TRP A 199 11.20 0.03 -12.66
N LEU A 200 10.62 0.90 -11.82
CA LEU A 200 9.28 0.70 -11.25
C LEU A 200 8.21 0.56 -12.34
N ARG A 201 8.29 1.40 -13.38
CA ARG A 201 7.41 1.28 -14.53
C ARG A 201 7.58 -0.05 -15.23
N ARG A 202 8.81 -0.38 -15.64
CA ARG A 202 9.09 -1.59 -16.40
C ARG A 202 8.76 -2.88 -15.67
N GLU A 203 9.03 -2.94 -14.36
CA GLU A 203 8.90 -4.18 -13.59
C GLU A 203 7.53 -4.36 -12.93
N LEU A 204 6.79 -3.26 -12.67
CA LEU A 204 5.51 -3.32 -11.97
C LEU A 204 4.38 -2.61 -12.74
N LEU A 205 4.49 -1.30 -12.96
CA LEU A 205 3.34 -0.50 -13.37
C LEU A 205 2.88 -0.82 -14.79
N ASP A 206 3.80 -0.90 -15.74
CA ASP A 206 3.48 -1.17 -17.16
C ASP A 206 3.02 -2.63 -17.40
N PRO A 207 3.65 -3.66 -16.79
CA PRO A 207 3.12 -5.02 -16.84
C PRO A 207 1.68 -5.15 -16.33
N LEU A 208 1.33 -4.43 -15.26
CA LEU A 208 -0.02 -4.40 -14.70
C LEU A 208 -0.99 -3.57 -15.57
N GLY A 209 -0.48 -2.73 -16.47
CA GLY A 209 -1.27 -1.76 -17.21
C GLY A 209 -1.75 -0.58 -16.36
N MET A 210 -1.01 -0.21 -15.31
CA MET A 210 -1.30 0.93 -14.45
C MET A 210 -0.82 2.24 -15.12
N ALA A 211 -1.40 2.55 -16.27
CA ALA A 211 -0.97 3.65 -17.14
C ALA A 211 -1.12 5.03 -16.48
N SER A 212 -2.08 5.19 -15.59
CA SER A 212 -2.32 6.44 -14.86
C SER A 212 -1.37 6.66 -13.69
N ALA A 213 -0.68 5.61 -13.25
CA ALA A 213 0.14 5.66 -12.03
C ALA A 213 1.33 6.62 -12.18
N THR A 214 1.51 7.49 -11.18
CA THR A 214 2.62 8.45 -11.08
C THR A 214 3.19 8.42 -9.68
N ALA A 215 4.46 8.07 -9.55
CA ALA A 215 5.21 8.09 -8.30
C ALA A 215 5.81 9.48 -8.06
N ARG A 216 5.79 9.97 -6.83
CA ARG A 216 6.47 11.21 -6.45
C ARG A 216 7.79 10.89 -5.76
N PHE A 217 8.83 11.56 -6.20
CA PHE A 217 10.18 11.46 -5.64
C PHE A 217 10.53 12.74 -4.88
N ASP A 218 11.38 12.60 -3.85
CA ASP A 218 11.97 13.73 -3.15
C ASP A 218 13.20 14.30 -3.89
N ALA A 219 13.85 15.32 -3.32
CA ALA A 219 15.01 15.94 -3.91
C ALA A 219 16.27 15.05 -3.86
N ALA A 220 16.32 14.06 -2.96
CA ALA A 220 17.38 13.05 -2.89
C ALA A 220 17.19 11.91 -3.91
N GLY A 221 16.13 11.96 -4.73
CA GLY A 221 15.82 10.95 -5.74
C GLY A 221 15.20 9.68 -5.16
N THR A 222 14.61 9.75 -3.96
CA THR A 222 13.91 8.64 -3.32
C THR A 222 12.42 8.71 -3.63
N PHE A 223 11.83 7.60 -4.04
CA PHE A 223 10.37 7.47 -4.09
C PHE A 223 9.78 7.69 -2.70
N VAL A 224 8.86 8.65 -2.55
CA VAL A 224 8.15 8.88 -1.28
C VAL A 224 7.13 7.75 -1.08
N GLY A 225 7.67 6.54 -0.88
CA GLY A 225 6.95 5.27 -0.87
C GLY A 225 6.03 5.08 0.33
N SER A 226 6.14 5.96 1.32
CA SER A 226 5.18 6.00 2.42
C SER A 226 3.80 6.54 2.03
N SER A 227 3.71 7.38 0.95
CA SER A 227 2.52 8.24 0.81
C SER A 227 2.13 8.62 -0.61
N PHE A 228 3.05 8.75 -1.58
CA PHE A 228 2.76 9.50 -2.79
C PHE A 228 2.90 8.67 -4.08
N LEU A 229 1.94 7.77 -4.28
CA LEU A 229 1.58 7.25 -5.59
C LEU A 229 0.20 7.80 -5.97
N TYR A 230 0.06 8.31 -7.17
CA TYR A 230 -1.22 8.79 -7.71
C TYR A 230 -1.66 7.83 -8.81
N ALA A 231 -2.89 7.37 -8.76
CA ALA A 231 -3.45 6.48 -9.79
C ALA A 231 -4.99 6.56 -9.80
N THR A 232 -5.61 6.06 -10.85
CA THR A 232 -7.06 5.86 -10.90
C THR A 232 -7.47 4.70 -9.98
N ALA A 233 -8.75 4.65 -9.60
CA ALA A 233 -9.30 3.54 -8.82
C ALA A 233 -9.16 2.20 -9.58
N ARG A 234 -9.29 2.23 -10.90
CA ARG A 234 -9.08 1.06 -11.78
C ARG A 234 -7.65 0.54 -11.72
N ASP A 235 -6.66 1.42 -11.64
CA ASP A 235 -5.24 1.02 -11.56
C ASP A 235 -4.90 0.48 -10.17
N PHE A 236 -5.43 1.06 -9.09
CA PHE A 236 -5.32 0.43 -7.75
C PHE A 236 -5.97 -0.95 -7.70
N ALA A 237 -7.07 -1.18 -8.44
CA ALA A 237 -7.68 -2.50 -8.54
C ALA A 237 -6.78 -3.51 -9.29
N ARG A 238 -6.00 -3.08 -10.30
CA ARG A 238 -4.97 -3.91 -10.97
C ARG A 238 -3.88 -4.35 -9.98
N PHE A 239 -3.43 -3.43 -9.14
CA PHE A 239 -2.48 -3.73 -8.08
C PHE A 239 -3.06 -4.74 -7.06
N GLY A 240 -4.30 -4.56 -6.61
CA GLY A 240 -4.99 -5.52 -5.75
C GLY A 240 -5.13 -6.90 -6.41
N LEU A 241 -5.44 -6.94 -7.71
CA LEU A 241 -5.57 -8.20 -8.46
C LEU A 241 -4.24 -8.97 -8.55
N LEU A 242 -3.09 -8.29 -8.66
CA LEU A 242 -1.78 -8.93 -8.59
C LEU A 242 -1.61 -9.75 -7.30
N TYR A 243 -1.98 -9.16 -6.16
CA TYR A 243 -1.91 -9.85 -4.85
C TYR A 243 -2.96 -10.95 -4.73
N LEU A 244 -4.18 -10.71 -5.20
CA LEU A 244 -5.25 -11.72 -5.27
C LEU A 244 -4.81 -12.96 -6.07
N ARG A 245 -4.00 -12.77 -7.09
CA ARG A 245 -3.45 -13.85 -7.95
C ARG A 245 -2.08 -14.35 -7.47
N GLY A 246 -1.71 -14.12 -6.23
CA GLY A 246 -0.48 -14.65 -5.64
C GLY A 246 0.81 -14.19 -6.33
N GLY A 247 0.82 -12.99 -6.90
CA GLY A 247 1.95 -12.43 -7.61
C GLY A 247 2.05 -12.80 -9.10
N TRP A 248 1.05 -13.53 -9.62
CA TRP A 248 0.94 -13.79 -11.05
C TRP A 248 0.20 -12.65 -11.76
N TRP A 249 0.62 -12.37 -12.99
CA TRP A 249 -0.09 -11.52 -13.92
C TRP A 249 -0.13 -12.19 -15.30
N ARG A 250 -1.30 -12.70 -15.67
CA ARG A 250 -1.49 -13.59 -16.83
C ARG A 250 -0.59 -14.83 -16.73
N ASP A 251 0.33 -15.01 -17.66
CA ASP A 251 1.29 -16.12 -17.76
C ASP A 251 2.64 -15.83 -17.11
N ARG A 252 2.83 -14.62 -16.55
CA ARG A 252 4.08 -14.18 -15.94
C ARG A 252 3.96 -14.06 -14.43
N ARG A 253 4.86 -14.69 -13.69
CA ARG A 253 5.04 -14.44 -12.26
C ARG A 253 5.83 -13.15 -12.06
N LEU A 254 5.20 -12.12 -11.54
CA LEU A 254 5.85 -10.83 -11.25
C LEU A 254 6.49 -10.83 -9.86
N LEU A 255 5.78 -11.33 -8.83
CA LEU A 255 6.29 -11.38 -7.45
C LEU A 255 6.74 -12.80 -7.10
N PRO A 256 7.68 -12.96 -6.14
CA PRO A 256 8.14 -14.28 -5.70
C PRO A 256 7.00 -15.20 -5.28
N GLU A 257 7.23 -16.50 -5.33
CA GLU A 257 6.29 -17.46 -4.75
C GLU A 257 6.10 -17.19 -3.26
N GLY A 258 4.83 -17.24 -2.80
CA GLY A 258 4.49 -16.97 -1.41
C GLY A 258 4.46 -15.48 -1.04
N TRP A 259 4.79 -14.53 -1.96
CA TRP A 259 4.90 -13.12 -1.63
C TRP A 259 3.58 -12.49 -1.16
N ALA A 260 2.44 -12.87 -1.74
CA ALA A 260 1.12 -12.43 -1.28
C ALA A 260 0.78 -13.01 0.11
N ALA A 261 1.18 -14.25 0.38
CA ALA A 261 1.04 -14.84 1.72
C ALA A 261 1.98 -14.15 2.74
N HIS A 262 3.18 -13.75 2.31
CA HIS A 262 4.12 -12.96 3.14
C HIS A 262 3.48 -11.61 3.54
N ALA A 263 2.79 -10.92 2.61
CA ALA A 263 2.03 -9.71 2.91
C ALA A 263 1.02 -9.89 4.06
N ALA A 264 0.36 -11.05 4.09
CA ALA A 264 -0.64 -11.42 5.09
C ALA A 264 -0.05 -12.12 6.34
N THR A 265 1.26 -12.28 6.44
CA THR A 265 1.91 -12.82 7.65
C THR A 265 1.88 -11.77 8.76
N ALA A 266 1.32 -12.12 9.91
CA ALA A 266 1.24 -11.22 11.06
C ALA A 266 2.59 -10.62 11.45
N ALA A 267 2.59 -9.40 11.96
CA ALA A 267 3.79 -8.70 12.44
C ALA A 267 4.54 -9.51 13.50
N MET A 268 5.84 -9.27 13.61
CA MET A 268 6.74 -10.03 14.53
C MET A 268 6.46 -9.72 16.00
N ALA A 269 5.91 -8.55 16.29
CA ALA A 269 5.54 -8.09 17.63
C ALA A 269 4.03 -7.82 17.69
N PRO A 270 3.43 -7.85 18.90
CA PRO A 270 2.02 -7.55 19.06
C PRO A 270 1.67 -6.15 18.54
N VAL A 271 0.60 -6.08 17.73
CA VAL A 271 0.00 -4.82 17.31
C VAL A 271 -1.00 -4.38 18.37
N PRO A 272 -1.03 -3.12 18.81
CA PRO A 272 -2.04 -2.63 19.75
C PRO A 272 -3.47 -2.90 19.23
N ALA A 273 -4.37 -3.33 20.11
CA ALA A 273 -5.71 -3.77 19.73
C ALA A 273 -6.54 -2.66 19.03
N GLU A 274 -6.32 -1.41 19.40
CA GLU A 274 -6.92 -0.23 18.80
C GLU A 274 -6.47 0.02 17.36
N GLU A 275 -5.26 -0.42 16.99
CA GLU A 275 -4.72 -0.33 15.65
C GLU A 275 -5.23 -1.47 14.75
N GLY A 276 -5.67 -2.59 15.34
CA GLY A 276 -6.14 -3.75 14.61
C GLY A 276 -5.07 -4.82 14.41
N SER A 277 -4.85 -5.26 13.18
CA SER A 277 -3.88 -6.32 12.86
C SER A 277 -3.06 -5.94 11.63
N TYR A 278 -1.76 -6.21 11.65
CA TYR A 278 -0.81 -5.79 10.62
C TYR A 278 0.08 -6.93 10.14
N GLY A 279 0.36 -6.95 8.85
CA GLY A 279 1.25 -7.91 8.19
C GLY A 279 2.61 -7.29 7.81
N ARG A 280 2.99 -7.43 6.52
CA ARG A 280 4.20 -6.84 5.92
C ARG A 280 3.79 -5.71 4.97
N HIS A 281 3.68 -4.49 5.46
CA HIS A 281 3.18 -3.31 4.74
C HIS A 281 1.74 -3.48 4.22
N TRP A 282 0.94 -4.34 4.89
CA TRP A 282 -0.46 -4.59 4.64
C TRP A 282 -1.22 -4.72 5.97
N TRP A 283 -2.43 -4.18 6.04
CA TRP A 283 -3.35 -4.35 7.15
C TRP A 283 -4.12 -5.66 7.01
N LEU A 284 -4.28 -6.41 8.10
CA LEU A 284 -5.04 -7.64 8.11
C LEU A 284 -6.48 -7.36 8.57
N TRP A 285 -7.43 -8.11 8.02
CA TRP A 285 -8.85 -7.96 8.33
C TRP A 285 -9.40 -9.12 9.18
N ASP A 286 -8.54 -9.91 9.78
CA ASP A 286 -8.86 -11.02 10.68
C ASP A 286 -9.72 -10.59 11.86
N VAL A 287 -9.35 -9.51 12.55
CA VAL A 287 -10.13 -8.90 13.63
C VAL A 287 -11.50 -8.36 13.17
N SER A 288 -11.69 -8.24 11.85
CA SER A 288 -12.95 -7.82 11.23
C SER A 288 -13.84 -9.00 10.81
N GLY A 289 -13.43 -10.24 11.11
CA GLY A 289 -14.15 -11.46 10.72
C GLY A 289 -13.79 -12.01 9.35
N PHE A 290 -12.71 -11.50 8.72
CA PHE A 290 -12.23 -11.92 7.40
C PHE A 290 -10.78 -12.37 7.48
N PRO A 291 -10.48 -13.58 7.99
CA PRO A 291 -9.13 -14.02 8.37
C PRO A 291 -8.16 -14.18 7.18
N ASP A 292 -8.67 -14.29 5.97
CA ASP A 292 -7.89 -14.39 4.73
C ASP A 292 -7.74 -13.06 3.99
N THR A 293 -8.43 -12.01 4.48
CA THR A 293 -8.51 -10.71 3.83
C THR A 293 -7.44 -9.77 4.36
N PHE A 294 -6.81 -9.03 3.48
CA PHE A 294 -5.83 -8.00 3.81
C PHE A 294 -6.02 -6.79 2.90
N GLY A 295 -5.51 -5.63 3.32
CA GLY A 295 -5.72 -4.41 2.57
C GLY A 295 -4.58 -3.41 2.69
N ALA A 296 -4.30 -2.71 1.59
CA ALA A 296 -3.56 -1.47 1.62
C ALA A 296 -4.49 -0.36 2.11
N HIS A 297 -4.10 0.33 3.19
CA HIS A 297 -4.89 1.42 3.75
C HIS A 297 -4.13 2.74 3.62
N GLY A 298 -4.84 3.82 3.32
CA GLY A 298 -4.30 5.16 3.25
C GLY A 298 -5.09 6.15 4.09
N TYR A 299 -4.43 7.25 4.44
CA TYR A 299 -5.05 8.38 5.13
C TYR A 299 -6.32 8.81 4.39
N GLU A 300 -7.28 9.39 5.11
CA GLU A 300 -8.59 9.78 4.58
C GLU A 300 -9.42 8.63 3.99
N GLY A 301 -9.15 7.38 4.41
CA GLY A 301 -9.97 6.23 4.03
C GLY A 301 -9.76 5.74 2.59
N GLN A 302 -8.52 5.77 2.11
CA GLN A 302 -8.14 5.06 0.91
C GLN A 302 -7.98 3.58 1.23
N TYR A 303 -8.57 2.71 0.42
CA TYR A 303 -8.49 1.26 0.61
C TYR A 303 -8.30 0.55 -0.73
N THR A 304 -7.40 -0.44 -0.74
CA THR A 304 -7.36 -1.52 -1.72
C THR A 304 -7.38 -2.83 -0.95
N ILE A 305 -8.55 -3.45 -0.89
CA ILE A 305 -8.81 -4.65 -0.08
C ILE A 305 -8.75 -5.86 -1.00
N VAL A 306 -8.06 -6.91 -0.55
CA VAL A 306 -7.90 -8.19 -1.25
C VAL A 306 -8.49 -9.29 -0.39
N SER A 307 -9.48 -10.02 -0.89
CA SER A 307 -10.15 -11.13 -0.20
C SER A 307 -10.05 -12.41 -1.04
N PRO A 308 -9.02 -13.23 -0.79
CA PRO A 308 -8.75 -14.44 -1.58
C PRO A 308 -9.89 -15.46 -1.60
N ALA A 309 -10.50 -15.77 -0.43
CA ALA A 309 -11.59 -16.74 -0.35
C ALA A 309 -12.81 -16.35 -1.20
N ARG A 310 -12.99 -15.05 -1.46
CA ARG A 310 -14.10 -14.48 -2.24
C ARG A 310 -13.73 -14.16 -3.68
N ASP A 311 -12.46 -14.38 -4.06
CA ASP A 311 -11.92 -13.94 -5.36
C ASP A 311 -12.28 -12.47 -5.66
N LEU A 312 -12.02 -11.59 -4.66
CA LEU A 312 -12.53 -10.23 -4.60
C LEU A 312 -11.43 -9.20 -4.37
N VAL A 313 -11.50 -8.08 -5.10
CA VAL A 313 -10.78 -6.84 -4.79
C VAL A 313 -11.79 -5.71 -4.66
N VAL A 314 -11.68 -4.92 -3.58
CA VAL A 314 -12.48 -3.71 -3.37
C VAL A 314 -11.53 -2.52 -3.23
N VAL A 315 -11.68 -1.54 -4.09
CA VAL A 315 -10.97 -0.25 -4.00
C VAL A 315 -11.97 0.82 -3.62
N ARG A 316 -11.69 1.53 -2.53
CA ARG A 316 -12.43 2.74 -2.13
C ARG A 316 -11.47 3.90 -2.01
N LEU A 317 -11.80 5.01 -2.66
CA LEU A 317 -11.07 6.27 -2.61
C LEU A 317 -11.98 7.40 -2.16
N GLY A 318 -11.45 8.31 -1.34
CA GLY A 318 -12.25 9.41 -0.80
C GLY A 318 -11.47 10.34 0.11
N LYS A 319 -12.21 11.18 0.85
CA LYS A 319 -11.68 12.05 1.90
C LYS A 319 -12.53 11.87 3.16
N THR A 320 -12.23 10.82 3.91
CA THR A 320 -12.89 10.49 5.18
C THR A 320 -11.90 10.74 6.32
N PRO A 321 -12.05 11.83 7.09
CA PRO A 321 -11.22 12.11 8.27
C PRO A 321 -11.14 10.90 9.22
N ALA A 322 -10.09 10.84 10.02
CA ALA A 322 -9.80 9.68 10.87
C ALA A 322 -10.97 9.34 11.82
N GLU A 323 -11.57 10.37 12.40
CA GLU A 323 -12.71 10.27 13.33
C GLU A 323 -13.99 9.71 12.68
N LEU A 324 -14.12 9.81 11.35
CA LEU A 324 -15.27 9.30 10.60
C LEU A 324 -15.03 7.88 10.05
N ARG A 325 -13.79 7.40 9.99
CA ARG A 325 -13.47 6.06 9.48
C ARG A 325 -14.23 4.92 10.16
N PRO A 326 -14.52 4.95 11.48
CA PRO A 326 -15.35 3.93 12.12
C PRO A 326 -16.75 3.77 11.51
N ASN A 327 -17.31 4.83 10.90
CA ASN A 327 -18.59 4.76 10.19
C ASN A 327 -18.46 4.09 8.81
N LEU A 328 -17.33 4.26 8.14
CA LEU A 328 -17.07 3.71 6.80
C LEU A 328 -16.79 2.21 6.82
N LEU A 329 -16.06 1.72 7.83
CA LEU A 329 -15.64 0.31 7.90
C LEU A 329 -16.80 -0.70 7.86
N PRO A 330 -17.95 -0.49 8.55
CA PRO A 330 -19.10 -1.40 8.43
C PRO A 330 -19.64 -1.53 7.01
N LEU A 331 -19.64 -0.45 6.21
CA LEU A 331 -20.07 -0.48 4.81
C LEU A 331 -19.13 -1.33 3.95
N LEU A 332 -17.82 -1.16 4.14
CA LEU A 332 -16.83 -1.98 3.42
C LEU A 332 -16.93 -3.46 3.81
N ARG A 333 -17.15 -3.76 5.10
CA ARG A 333 -17.38 -5.14 5.58
C ARG A 333 -18.62 -5.74 4.97
N ALA A 334 -19.72 -5.00 4.88
CA ALA A 334 -20.96 -5.45 4.24
C ALA A 334 -20.74 -5.78 2.75
N ILE A 335 -19.99 -4.94 2.02
CA ILE A 335 -19.63 -5.22 0.62
C ILE A 335 -18.83 -6.51 0.52
N ILE A 336 -17.82 -6.74 1.38
CA ILE A 336 -17.01 -7.96 1.34
C ILE A 336 -17.88 -9.19 1.64
N ALA A 337 -18.69 -9.13 2.71
CA ALA A 337 -19.57 -10.23 3.12
C ALA A 337 -20.65 -10.58 2.07
N ALA A 338 -21.05 -9.62 1.23
CA ALA A 338 -22.02 -9.86 0.18
C ALA A 338 -21.49 -10.77 -0.96
N PHE A 339 -20.22 -11.17 -0.92
CA PHE A 339 -19.64 -12.14 -1.86
C PHE A 339 -19.35 -13.51 -1.24
N ASP A 340 -19.91 -13.78 -0.05
CA ASP A 340 -19.89 -15.11 0.59
C ASP A 340 -20.68 -16.17 -0.18
#